data_ccacceb0b9788fa8f3fbf60432e86247
#
_entry.id   ccacceb0b9788fa8f3fbf60432e86247
#
_cell.length_a   1.000
_cell.length_b   1.000
_cell.length_c   1.000
_cell.angle_alpha   90.00
_cell.angle_beta   90.00
_cell.angle_gamma   90.00
#
_symmetry.space_group_name_H-M   'P 1'
#
loop_
_entity.id
_entity.type
_entity.pdbx_description
1 polymer ?
#
loop_
_entity_poly.entity_id
_entity_poly.type
_entity_poly.pdbx_seq_one_letter_code
_entity_poly.pdbx_strand_id
1 'polypeptide(L)'
;IDESTSYIISFETLQPGATFSNASMPFVVDVDGDIELGDKLFNLMVMGTGIEGAEDNFYFKDYELKVLVSLNQYGFPLYEASQKTSPLVVDFLGDGEDEIIFGDYNGFIHVLNLDGSELEDETFPFDTGNQIWGAVAGADMDGDGLTDIAVVSKSKHFYLLDMNGLKVDFDAEK
;
A
#
# COMPACT_ATOMS: atom_id res chain seq x y z
N ILE A 1 -0.04 -21.92 -13.46
CA ILE A 1 -0.77 -21.22 -14.56
C ILE A 1 -0.77 -22.20 -15.72
N ASP A 2 -1.95 -22.56 -16.22
CA ASP A 2 -2.03 -23.30 -17.47
C ASP A 2 -1.50 -22.39 -18.58
N GLU A 3 -0.33 -22.71 -19.13
CA GLU A 3 0.36 -21.94 -20.18
C GLU A 3 -0.48 -21.76 -21.47
N SER A 4 -1.61 -22.43 -21.56
CA SER A 4 -2.51 -22.41 -22.72
C SER A 4 -3.68 -21.42 -22.61
N THR A 5 -3.88 -20.77 -21.46
CA THR A 5 -5.05 -19.89 -21.27
C THR A 5 -4.76 -18.51 -21.84
N SER A 6 -5.41 -18.15 -22.93
CA SER A 6 -5.40 -16.79 -23.48
C SER A 6 -6.69 -16.06 -23.13
N TYR A 7 -6.55 -14.85 -22.61
CA TYR A 7 -7.65 -13.96 -22.36
C TYR A 7 -7.69 -12.87 -23.44
N ILE A 8 -8.85 -12.64 -24.02
CA ILE A 8 -9.02 -11.64 -25.08
C ILE A 8 -9.96 -10.56 -24.56
N ILE A 9 -9.50 -9.32 -24.56
CA ILE A 9 -10.33 -8.14 -24.37
C ILE A 9 -10.43 -7.43 -25.71
N SER A 10 -11.65 -7.25 -26.19
CA SER A 10 -11.90 -6.59 -27.46
C SER A 10 -12.37 -5.15 -27.23
N PHE A 11 -11.87 -4.23 -28.03
CA PHE A 11 -12.22 -2.83 -28.00
C PHE A 11 -12.95 -2.43 -29.27
N GLU A 12 -13.78 -1.40 -29.16
CA GLU A 12 -14.33 -0.73 -30.34
C GLU A 12 -13.25 0.04 -31.09
N THR A 13 -13.61 0.54 -32.30
CA THR A 13 -12.70 1.33 -33.13
C THR A 13 -12.19 2.57 -32.39
N LEU A 14 -10.89 2.66 -32.19
CA LEU A 14 -10.25 3.85 -31.62
C LEU A 14 -9.91 4.85 -32.72
N GLN A 15 -10.23 6.12 -32.48
CA GLN A 15 -9.77 7.21 -33.33
C GLN A 15 -8.27 7.49 -33.11
N PRO A 16 -7.57 8.01 -34.13
CA PRO A 16 -6.17 8.41 -33.98
C PRO A 16 -5.97 9.36 -32.79
N GLY A 17 -5.06 9.02 -31.89
CA GLY A 17 -4.78 9.80 -30.69
C GLY A 17 -5.71 9.51 -29.51
N ALA A 18 -6.72 8.66 -29.64
CA ALA A 18 -7.54 8.22 -28.54
C ALA A 18 -6.78 7.22 -27.66
N THR A 19 -7.08 7.23 -26.37
CA THR A 19 -6.57 6.27 -25.38
C THR A 19 -7.71 5.39 -24.88
N PHE A 20 -7.40 4.16 -24.58
CA PHE A 20 -8.30 3.20 -23.96
C PHE A 20 -7.71 2.70 -22.65
N SER A 21 -8.58 2.45 -21.68
CA SER A 21 -8.22 1.80 -20.42
C SER A 21 -9.11 0.59 -20.20
N ASN A 22 -8.51 -0.53 -19.78
CA ASN A 22 -9.24 -1.74 -19.38
C ASN A 22 -9.56 -1.75 -17.87
N ALA A 23 -9.52 -0.61 -17.20
CA ALA A 23 -9.75 -0.52 -15.74
C ALA A 23 -11.10 -1.11 -15.29
N SER A 24 -12.12 -1.08 -16.17
CA SER A 24 -13.44 -1.70 -15.93
C SER A 24 -13.47 -3.23 -16.14
N MET A 25 -12.48 -3.77 -16.83
CA MET A 25 -12.30 -5.21 -17.10
C MET A 25 -10.81 -5.58 -17.01
N PRO A 26 -10.21 -5.52 -15.83
CA PRO A 26 -8.78 -5.82 -15.68
C PRO A 26 -8.51 -7.29 -15.98
N PHE A 27 -7.31 -7.59 -16.42
CA PHE A 27 -6.83 -8.99 -16.42
C PHE A 27 -6.66 -9.43 -14.97
N VAL A 28 -7.32 -10.53 -14.61
CA VAL A 28 -7.18 -11.15 -13.29
C VAL A 28 -6.40 -12.45 -13.46
N VAL A 29 -5.38 -12.63 -12.66
CA VAL A 29 -4.56 -13.84 -12.64
C VAL A 29 -4.71 -14.49 -11.28
N ASP A 30 -5.32 -15.68 -11.26
CA ASP A 30 -5.33 -16.52 -10.06
C ASP A 30 -3.99 -17.26 -9.98
N VAL A 31 -3.40 -17.24 -8.80
CA VAL A 31 -2.10 -17.88 -8.53
C VAL A 31 -2.34 -19.15 -7.74
N ASP A 32 -1.89 -20.27 -8.27
CA ASP A 32 -1.94 -21.55 -7.58
C ASP A 32 -1.02 -21.54 -6.34
N GLY A 33 -1.47 -22.15 -5.25
CA GLY A 33 -0.76 -22.14 -3.97
C GLY A 33 0.61 -22.83 -3.98
N ASP A 34 0.90 -23.63 -5.02
CA ASP A 34 2.17 -24.33 -5.20
C ASP A 34 3.05 -23.72 -6.30
N ILE A 35 2.70 -22.52 -6.81
CA ILE A 35 3.52 -21.82 -7.80
C ILE A 35 4.93 -21.54 -7.24
N GLU A 36 5.94 -21.75 -8.04
CA GLU A 36 7.30 -21.36 -7.67
C GLU A 36 7.43 -19.86 -7.46
N LEU A 37 8.10 -19.45 -6.39
CA LEU A 37 8.40 -18.04 -6.11
C LEU A 37 9.38 -17.47 -7.15
N GLY A 38 9.33 -16.16 -7.31
CA GLY A 38 10.22 -15.42 -8.20
C GLY A 38 9.49 -14.79 -9.39
N ASP A 39 10.28 -14.32 -10.33
CA ASP A 39 9.77 -13.60 -11.49
C ASP A 39 9.02 -14.54 -12.44
N LYS A 40 7.79 -14.17 -12.78
CA LYS A 40 6.98 -14.81 -13.81
C LYS A 40 6.82 -13.83 -14.97
N LEU A 41 6.99 -14.34 -16.18
CA LEU A 41 6.89 -13.56 -17.41
C LEU A 41 5.55 -13.83 -18.09
N PHE A 42 4.86 -12.77 -18.45
CA PHE A 42 3.64 -12.83 -19.24
C PHE A 42 3.84 -12.04 -20.52
N ASN A 43 3.30 -12.56 -21.62
CA ASN A 43 3.29 -11.85 -22.88
C ASN A 43 1.91 -11.23 -23.11
N LEU A 44 1.86 -9.90 -23.19
CA LEU A 44 0.68 -9.18 -23.63
C LEU A 44 0.82 -8.83 -25.11
N MET A 45 -0.01 -9.43 -25.94
CA MET A 45 -0.07 -9.12 -27.35
C MET A 45 -1.23 -8.16 -27.61
N VAL A 46 -0.92 -6.99 -28.14
CA VAL A 46 -1.92 -6.03 -28.61
C VAL A 46 -2.03 -6.13 -30.11
N MET A 47 -3.25 -6.41 -30.58
CA MET A 47 -3.54 -6.53 -32.00
C MET A 47 -4.58 -5.48 -32.40
N GLY A 48 -4.39 -4.87 -33.54
CA GLY A 48 -5.35 -3.96 -34.14
C GLY A 48 -5.48 -4.23 -35.65
N THR A 49 -6.70 -4.07 -36.16
CA THR A 49 -6.97 -4.07 -37.61
C THR A 49 -7.17 -2.65 -38.07
N GLY A 50 -6.60 -2.29 -39.21
CA GLY A 50 -6.85 -0.98 -39.83
C GLY A 50 -8.24 -0.85 -40.42
N ILE A 51 -8.49 0.29 -41.03
CA ILE A 51 -9.79 0.68 -41.64
C ILE A 51 -10.23 -0.34 -42.66
N GLU A 52 -11.52 -0.65 -42.62
CA GLU A 52 -12.20 -1.53 -43.58
C GLU A 52 -11.86 -1.18 -45.06
N GLY A 53 -11.28 -2.16 -45.79
CA GLY A 53 -10.91 -1.99 -47.19
C GLY A 53 -9.42 -1.85 -47.51
N ALA A 54 -8.54 -1.80 -46.52
CA ALA A 54 -7.09 -1.88 -46.73
C ALA A 54 -6.63 -3.33 -46.54
N GLU A 55 -6.20 -3.97 -47.63
CA GLU A 55 -5.57 -5.27 -47.53
C GLU A 55 -4.28 -5.16 -46.69
N ASP A 56 -4.13 -6.02 -45.68
CA ASP A 56 -2.92 -6.23 -44.86
C ASP A 56 -2.58 -5.18 -43.76
N ASN A 57 -3.53 -4.49 -43.17
CA ASN A 57 -3.24 -3.60 -42.02
C ASN A 57 -3.51 -4.28 -40.67
N PHE A 58 -2.72 -5.27 -40.35
CA PHE A 58 -2.62 -5.80 -38.99
C PHE A 58 -1.47 -5.12 -38.26
N TYR A 59 -1.77 -4.54 -37.11
CA TYR A 59 -0.78 -4.09 -36.16
C TYR A 59 -0.75 -5.08 -35.01
N PHE A 60 0.41 -5.52 -34.66
CA PHE A 60 0.60 -6.27 -33.41
C PHE A 60 1.82 -5.72 -32.68
N LYS A 61 1.73 -5.75 -31.37
CA LYS A 61 2.83 -5.38 -30.51
C LYS A 61 2.82 -6.27 -29.28
N ASP A 62 3.95 -6.89 -29.01
CA ASP A 62 4.17 -7.72 -27.85
C ASP A 62 4.81 -6.90 -26.74
N TYR A 63 4.33 -7.11 -25.53
CA TYR A 63 4.91 -6.56 -24.30
C TYR A 63 5.19 -7.72 -23.37
N GLU A 64 6.42 -7.78 -22.87
CA GLU A 64 6.76 -8.67 -21.77
C GLU A 64 6.43 -7.97 -20.46
N LEU A 65 5.58 -8.62 -19.67
CA LEU A 65 5.20 -8.18 -18.34
C LEU A 65 5.87 -9.12 -17.32
N LYS A 66 6.60 -8.52 -16.40
CA LYS A 66 7.28 -9.25 -15.33
C LYS A 66 6.49 -9.07 -14.03
N VAL A 67 6.05 -10.15 -13.43
CA VAL A 67 5.32 -10.18 -12.17
C VAL A 67 6.12 -10.99 -11.16
N LEU A 68 6.40 -10.39 -10.02
CA LEU A 68 7.07 -11.07 -8.91
C LEU A 68 6.03 -11.85 -8.09
N VAL A 69 6.19 -13.17 -8.03
CA VAL A 69 5.46 -14.03 -7.09
C VAL A 69 6.28 -14.15 -5.82
N SER A 70 5.76 -13.66 -4.71
CA SER A 70 6.42 -13.69 -3.41
C SER A 70 5.46 -14.11 -2.31
N LEU A 71 6.00 -14.48 -1.15
CA LEU A 71 5.20 -14.72 0.07
C LEU A 71 4.85 -13.44 0.81
N ASN A 72 5.32 -12.30 0.32
CA ASN A 72 4.99 -11.04 0.94
C ASN A 72 3.53 -10.69 0.67
N GLN A 73 2.86 -10.23 1.72
CA GLN A 73 1.54 -9.62 1.57
C GLN A 73 1.63 -8.37 0.70
N TYR A 74 0.59 -8.05 -0.06
CA TYR A 74 0.51 -6.81 -0.82
C TYR A 74 0.74 -5.62 0.13
N GLY A 75 1.51 -4.63 -0.33
CA GLY A 75 1.93 -3.48 0.48
C GLY A 75 3.18 -3.73 1.35
N PHE A 76 3.63 -4.98 1.50
CA PHE A 76 4.79 -5.32 2.32
C PHE A 76 5.88 -6.06 1.53
N PRO A 77 7.17 -5.91 1.91
CA PRO A 77 7.71 -5.08 2.99
C PRO A 77 7.72 -3.58 2.65
N LEU A 78 7.65 -2.74 3.66
CA LEU A 78 7.86 -1.29 3.53
C LEU A 78 9.36 -1.02 3.40
N TYR A 79 9.77 -0.40 2.31
CA TYR A 79 11.19 -0.15 2.03
C TYR A 79 11.69 1.20 2.55
N GLU A 80 10.80 2.14 2.82
CA GLU A 80 11.15 3.53 3.16
C GLU A 80 11.17 3.80 4.66
N ALA A 81 10.53 2.95 5.47
CA ALA A 81 10.48 3.10 6.92
C ALA A 81 11.68 2.43 7.60
N SER A 82 12.45 3.18 8.36
CA SER A 82 13.56 2.67 9.15
C SER A 82 13.09 2.37 10.56
N GLN A 83 12.38 1.27 10.74
CA GLN A 83 11.84 0.84 12.03
C GLN A 83 12.85 0.06 12.84
N LYS A 84 12.88 0.30 14.18
CA LYS A 84 13.70 -0.45 15.14
C LYS A 84 12.93 -0.99 16.35
N THR A 85 11.62 -0.76 16.39
CA THR A 85 10.75 -1.11 17.50
C THR A 85 9.66 -2.08 17.05
N SER A 86 9.01 -2.73 17.99
CA SER A 86 7.84 -3.55 17.67
C SER A 86 6.66 -2.66 17.26
N PRO A 87 5.95 -2.98 16.19
CA PRO A 87 4.70 -2.30 15.86
C PRO A 87 3.61 -2.65 16.88
N LEU A 88 2.64 -1.76 17.02
CA LEU A 88 1.36 -1.98 17.66
C LEU A 88 0.34 -2.35 16.58
N VAL A 89 -0.52 -3.33 16.85
CA VAL A 89 -1.65 -3.69 15.97
C VAL A 89 -2.92 -3.53 16.78
N VAL A 90 -3.80 -2.65 16.36
CA VAL A 90 -5.04 -2.30 17.09
C VAL A 90 -5.99 -1.53 16.17
N ASP A 91 -7.29 -1.64 16.41
CA ASP A 91 -8.30 -0.77 15.80
C ASP A 91 -8.12 0.67 16.34
N PHE A 92 -7.35 1.45 15.62
CA PHE A 92 -7.01 2.83 15.97
C PHE A 92 -8.00 3.82 15.38
N LEU A 93 -8.55 3.52 14.21
CA LEU A 93 -9.51 4.38 13.53
C LEU A 93 -10.94 4.19 14.06
N GLY A 94 -11.20 3.15 14.83
CA GLY A 94 -12.51 2.85 15.41
C GLY A 94 -13.52 2.34 14.40
N ASP A 95 -13.06 1.77 13.29
CA ASP A 95 -13.90 1.25 12.21
C ASP A 95 -14.10 -0.27 12.24
N GLY A 96 -13.45 -0.95 13.18
CA GLY A 96 -13.51 -2.39 13.41
C GLY A 96 -12.45 -3.18 12.66
N GLU A 97 -11.53 -2.52 11.97
CA GLU A 97 -10.34 -3.11 11.38
C GLU A 97 -9.10 -2.69 12.17
N ASP A 98 -8.07 -3.52 12.19
CA ASP A 98 -6.84 -3.19 12.90
C ASP A 98 -5.88 -2.42 12.00
N GLU A 99 -5.19 -1.42 12.57
CA GLU A 99 -4.06 -0.72 11.95
C GLU A 99 -2.74 -1.18 12.54
N ILE A 100 -1.67 -0.98 11.76
CA ILE A 100 -0.30 -1.22 12.17
C ILE A 100 0.36 0.13 12.45
N ILE A 101 0.73 0.36 13.71
CA ILE A 101 1.27 1.64 14.16
C ILE A 101 2.70 1.44 14.62
N PHE A 102 3.61 2.28 14.17
CA PHE A 102 5.01 2.24 14.60
C PHE A 102 5.68 3.61 14.49
N GLY A 103 6.73 3.76 15.29
CA GLY A 103 7.63 4.91 15.18
C GLY A 103 8.87 4.56 14.38
N ASP A 104 9.36 5.48 13.58
CA ASP A 104 10.55 5.31 12.78
C ASP A 104 11.79 6.02 13.33
N TYR A 105 12.92 5.77 12.69
CA TYR A 105 14.21 6.36 13.07
C TYR A 105 14.35 7.82 12.61
N ASN A 106 13.45 8.31 11.75
CA ASN A 106 13.41 9.72 11.34
C ASN A 106 12.58 10.55 12.32
N GLY A 107 11.77 9.92 13.15
CA GLY A 107 10.95 10.56 14.17
C GLY A 107 9.46 10.63 13.83
N PHE A 108 9.03 9.92 12.80
CA PHE A 108 7.63 9.86 12.40
C PHE A 108 6.90 8.70 13.05
N ILE A 109 5.66 8.93 13.44
CA ILE A 109 4.68 7.91 13.81
C ILE A 109 3.85 7.64 12.57
N HIS A 110 3.87 6.40 12.12
CA HIS A 110 3.16 5.89 10.97
C HIS A 110 1.93 5.09 11.41
N VAL A 111 0.84 5.23 10.69
CA VAL A 111 -0.39 4.43 10.84
C VAL A 111 -0.69 3.80 9.48
N LEU A 112 -0.70 2.49 9.41
CA LEU A 112 -0.93 1.74 8.18
C LEU A 112 -2.15 0.86 8.31
N ASN A 113 -2.93 0.79 7.26
CA ASN A 113 -3.92 -0.27 7.07
C ASN A 113 -3.24 -1.63 6.84
N LEU A 114 -3.98 -2.72 7.02
CA LEU A 114 -3.44 -4.07 6.82
C LEU A 114 -3.02 -4.38 5.39
N ASP A 115 -3.42 -3.59 4.40
CA ASP A 115 -2.97 -3.68 3.02
C ASP A 115 -1.66 -2.92 2.74
N GLY A 116 -1.09 -2.27 3.76
CA GLY A 116 0.14 -1.50 3.69
C GLY A 116 -0.04 -0.06 3.18
N SER A 117 -1.27 0.37 2.93
CA SER A 117 -1.53 1.79 2.66
C SER A 117 -1.37 2.61 3.94
N GLU A 118 -0.74 3.76 3.82
CA GLU A 118 -0.51 4.67 4.94
C GLU A 118 -1.65 5.67 5.09
N LEU A 119 -2.02 5.96 6.34
CA LEU A 119 -2.90 7.07 6.65
C LEU A 119 -2.11 8.39 6.45
N GLU A 120 -2.51 9.13 5.43
CA GLU A 120 -1.94 10.44 5.11
C GLU A 120 -3.01 11.52 5.26
N ASP A 121 -2.99 12.23 6.39
CA ASP A 121 -3.91 13.31 6.67
C ASP A 121 -3.18 14.53 7.26
N GLU A 122 -3.91 15.44 7.95
CA GLU A 122 -3.32 16.62 8.60
C GLU A 122 -2.49 16.24 9.85
N THR A 123 -2.67 15.04 10.41
CA THR A 123 -2.02 14.57 11.64
C THR A 123 -0.94 13.53 11.36
N PHE A 124 -1.21 12.56 10.50
CA PHE A 124 -0.32 11.42 10.23
C PHE A 124 0.25 11.47 8.81
N PRO A 125 1.54 11.03 8.63
CA PRO A 125 2.48 10.63 9.69
C PRO A 125 2.84 11.78 10.64
N PHE A 126 2.85 11.51 11.95
CA PHE A 126 3.08 12.54 12.98
C PHE A 126 4.57 12.71 13.26
N ASP A 127 5.08 13.94 13.11
CA ASP A 127 6.49 14.27 13.36
C ASP A 127 6.73 14.60 14.84
N THR A 128 7.54 13.79 15.51
CA THR A 128 7.98 14.00 16.90
C THR A 128 9.26 14.83 17.00
N GLY A 129 9.83 15.25 15.90
CA GLY A 129 11.04 16.06 15.81
C GLY A 129 12.35 15.30 16.08
N ASN A 130 12.33 14.03 16.48
CA ASN A 130 13.54 13.21 16.69
C ASN A 130 13.19 11.72 16.71
N GLN A 131 14.21 10.88 16.60
CA GLN A 131 14.12 9.43 16.53
C GLN A 131 13.21 8.81 17.60
N ILE A 132 12.43 7.82 17.19
CA ILE A 132 11.59 7.01 18.06
C ILE A 132 12.29 5.66 18.23
N TRP A 133 12.63 5.32 19.46
CA TRP A 133 13.33 4.07 19.80
C TRP A 133 12.50 3.15 20.69
N GLY A 134 11.46 3.68 21.29
CA GLY A 134 10.52 2.93 22.10
C GLY A 134 9.35 2.39 21.30
N ALA A 135 8.81 1.26 21.72
CA ALA A 135 7.57 0.75 21.13
C ALA A 135 6.42 1.71 21.40
N VAL A 136 5.47 1.76 20.48
CA VAL A 136 4.20 2.46 20.65
C VAL A 136 3.34 1.62 21.61
N ALA A 137 2.71 2.27 22.60
CA ALA A 137 1.71 1.65 23.48
C ALA A 137 0.32 2.20 23.14
N GLY A 138 -0.70 1.35 23.16
CA GLY A 138 -2.08 1.73 22.86
C GLY A 138 -3.07 1.27 23.91
N ALA A 139 -4.00 2.14 24.27
CA ALA A 139 -5.18 1.88 25.09
C ALA A 139 -6.12 3.08 25.02
N ASP A 140 -7.39 2.90 25.37
CA ASP A 140 -8.29 4.01 25.67
C ASP A 140 -7.88 4.60 27.06
N MET A 141 -7.13 5.70 27.04
CA MET A 141 -6.52 6.27 28.25
C MET A 141 -7.39 7.35 28.89
N ASP A 142 -8.31 7.94 28.18
CA ASP A 142 -9.20 8.99 28.70
C ASP A 142 -10.68 8.53 28.83
N GLY A 143 -11.01 7.33 28.35
CA GLY A 143 -12.33 6.72 28.51
C GLY A 143 -13.35 7.20 27.48
N ASP A 144 -12.91 7.72 26.34
CA ASP A 144 -13.79 8.21 25.27
C ASP A 144 -14.21 7.11 24.28
N GLY A 145 -13.64 5.91 24.41
CA GLY A 145 -13.94 4.74 23.60
C GLY A 145 -13.08 4.64 22.35
N LEU A 146 -12.15 5.56 22.12
CA LEU A 146 -11.15 5.51 21.05
C LEU A 146 -9.82 4.97 21.59
N THR A 147 -9.00 4.42 20.70
CA THR A 147 -7.66 4.01 21.07
C THR A 147 -6.73 5.21 21.08
N ASP A 148 -6.12 5.48 22.23
CA ASP A 148 -4.98 6.39 22.32
C ASP A 148 -3.68 5.67 22.11
N ILE A 149 -2.70 6.33 21.51
CA ILE A 149 -1.32 5.85 21.39
C ILE A 149 -0.37 6.74 22.18
N ALA A 150 0.52 6.09 22.93
CA ALA A 150 1.54 6.74 23.72
C ALA A 150 2.91 6.48 23.10
N VAL A 151 3.69 7.52 22.87
CA VAL A 151 5.01 7.46 22.23
C VAL A 151 6.01 8.33 22.97
N VAL A 152 7.24 7.84 23.09
CA VAL A 152 8.39 8.61 23.58
C VAL A 152 9.42 8.76 22.46
N SER A 153 9.91 9.97 22.27
CA SER A 153 10.91 10.31 21.27
C SER A 153 12.19 10.81 21.92
N LYS A 154 13.28 10.77 21.16
CA LYS A 154 14.56 11.40 21.55
C LYS A 154 14.50 12.93 21.52
N SER A 155 13.39 13.51 21.12
CA SER A 155 13.08 14.93 21.36
C SER A 155 12.93 15.24 22.85
N LYS A 156 12.87 14.19 23.71
CA LYS A 156 12.59 14.26 25.16
C LYS A 156 11.14 14.60 25.49
N HIS A 157 10.27 14.38 24.53
CA HIS A 157 8.83 14.52 24.68
C HIS A 157 8.14 13.16 24.77
N PHE A 158 7.07 13.14 25.54
CA PHE A 158 6.06 12.12 25.56
C PHE A 158 4.83 12.65 24.82
N TYR A 159 4.34 11.89 23.85
CA TYR A 159 3.16 12.24 23.09
C TYR A 159 2.05 11.24 23.38
N LEU A 160 0.84 11.78 23.52
CA LEU A 160 -0.40 11.01 23.52
C LEU A 160 -1.26 11.51 22.36
N LEU A 161 -1.62 10.61 21.46
CA LEU A 161 -2.42 10.91 20.28
C LEU A 161 -3.57 9.91 20.16
N ASP A 162 -4.66 10.34 19.54
CA ASP A 162 -5.70 9.47 19.00
C ASP A 162 -5.87 9.72 17.50
N MET A 163 -6.88 9.13 16.88
CA MET A 163 -7.20 9.35 15.47
C MET A 163 -7.52 10.82 15.13
N ASN A 164 -7.90 11.63 16.10
CA ASN A 164 -8.21 13.05 15.93
C ASN A 164 -6.99 13.96 16.14
N GLY A 165 -5.86 13.41 16.55
CA GLY A 165 -4.59 14.12 16.66
C GLY A 165 -3.95 14.11 18.04
N LEU A 166 -3.09 15.09 18.24
CA LEU A 166 -2.30 15.22 19.47
C LEU A 166 -3.17 15.66 20.65
N LYS A 167 -3.25 14.81 21.69
CA LYS A 167 -3.92 15.11 22.98
C LYS A 167 -2.96 15.71 24.02
N VAL A 168 -1.77 15.15 24.12
CA VAL A 168 -0.77 15.57 25.12
C VAL A 168 0.61 15.61 24.50
N ASP A 169 1.31 16.71 24.75
CA ASP A 169 2.75 16.87 24.50
C ASP A 169 3.40 17.25 25.83
N PHE A 170 4.16 16.33 26.40
CA PHE A 170 4.86 16.53 27.68
C PHE A 170 6.37 16.59 27.43
N ASP A 171 6.97 17.73 27.78
CA ASP A 171 8.42 17.93 27.74
C ASP A 171 9.04 17.44 29.07
N ALA A 172 9.88 16.42 28.99
CA ALA A 172 10.52 15.80 30.16
C ALA A 172 11.61 16.68 30.80
N GLU A 173 11.97 17.81 30.21
CA GLU A 173 12.95 18.76 30.75
C GLU A 173 12.32 19.90 31.60
N LYS A 174 11.00 19.98 31.65
CA LYS A 174 10.24 20.94 32.45
C LYS A 174 9.53 20.28 33.62
#